data_af9ef3ef48f6d15981045aa7da552347
#
_entry.id   af9ef3ef48f6d15981045aa7da552347
#
_cell.length_a   1.000
_cell.length_b   1.000
_cell.length_c   1.000
_cell.angle_alpha   90.00
_cell.angle_beta   90.00
_cell.angle_gamma   90.00
#
_symmetry.space_group_name_H-M   'P 1'
#
loop_
_entity.id
_entity.type
_entity.pdbx_description
1 polymer ?
#
loop_
_entity_poly.entity_id
_entity_poly.type
_entity_poly.pdbx_seq_one_letter_code
_entity_poly.pdbx_strand_id
1 'polypeptide(L)'
;MQKNDKIKLNSYLAPLSFLYGIGIWLRNRLFDWGILHSEQYSIPVICIGNLSVGGTGKTPHTEYIIRLLKDKYRIAVLSRGYKRKTSGFILADSESSSLEIGDEPFQMKNKFPDILVAVDANRRRGIQNLLSLPEKDRPEVILLDDAYQHRYVHPSLSIVLSDYHRLFYNDKLMPTGHLREPISNINRTDIVVVTKCDEDMKPIDFRIIEENMKLRAHQLLFFTSIVYGEVKPVFPSEARFLNHKNIGKEDDILLISGIAVPTPFIREAEKYSNKVLPVVFPDHHTFSKSDFKKLDVIFEKMTSPGKLILVTEKDAARLKNSPLVPESWKKYLYYLPIVIRFYNEQSFNETIKKHIITFPKNLSLIHISEPTRLRCIS
;
A
#
# COMPACT_ATOMS: atom_id res chain seq x y z
N MET A 1 -28.18 -7.09 -1.51
CA MET A 1 -27.82 -6.14 -2.60
C MET A 1 -27.37 -4.85 -1.95
N GLN A 2 -26.07 -4.70 -1.65
CA GLN A 2 -25.51 -3.45 -1.16
C GLN A 2 -25.46 -2.46 -2.32
N LYS A 3 -25.84 -1.21 -2.06
CA LYS A 3 -25.73 -0.10 -3.01
C LYS A 3 -24.27 -0.06 -3.49
N ASN A 4 -24.03 -0.42 -4.76
CA ASN A 4 -22.83 -0.04 -5.47
C ASN A 4 -22.69 1.49 -5.31
N ASP A 5 -21.71 1.93 -4.54
CA ASP A 5 -21.32 3.32 -4.54
C ASP A 5 -20.87 3.64 -5.97
N LYS A 6 -21.81 4.22 -6.73
CA LYS A 6 -21.56 4.61 -8.13
C LYS A 6 -20.34 5.51 -8.12
N ILE A 7 -19.28 5.11 -8.82
CA ILE A 7 -18.10 5.94 -9.04
C ILE A 7 -18.60 7.33 -9.49
N LYS A 8 -18.31 8.36 -8.69
CA LYS A 8 -18.67 9.74 -9.05
C LYS A 8 -17.80 10.17 -10.22
N LEU A 9 -18.34 10.08 -11.43
CA LEU A 9 -17.67 10.51 -12.64
C LEU A 9 -18.08 11.96 -12.95
N ASN A 10 -17.08 12.83 -13.09
CA ASN A 10 -17.28 14.22 -13.47
C ASN A 10 -17.29 14.34 -15.00
N SER A 11 -18.38 13.95 -15.64
CA SER A 11 -18.48 13.82 -17.11
C SER A 11 -18.20 15.12 -17.88
N TYR A 12 -18.44 16.29 -17.27
CA TYR A 12 -18.12 17.59 -17.88
C TYR A 12 -16.59 17.83 -17.97
N LEU A 13 -15.77 17.07 -17.25
CA LEU A 13 -14.31 17.13 -17.35
C LEU A 13 -13.73 16.19 -18.42
N ALA A 14 -14.58 15.52 -19.20
CA ALA A 14 -14.14 14.56 -20.22
C ALA A 14 -13.12 15.16 -21.24
N PRO A 15 -13.24 16.43 -21.72
CA PRO A 15 -12.24 17.01 -22.60
C PRO A 15 -10.84 17.10 -21.95
N LEU A 16 -10.77 17.43 -20.67
CA LEU A 16 -9.50 17.47 -19.93
C LEU A 16 -8.92 16.09 -19.74
N SER A 17 -9.76 15.08 -19.49
CA SER A 17 -9.31 13.67 -19.40
C SER A 17 -8.77 13.17 -20.74
N PHE A 18 -9.33 13.59 -21.85
CA PHE A 18 -8.83 13.26 -23.17
C PHE A 18 -7.42 13.84 -23.40
N LEU A 19 -7.20 15.11 -23.10
CA LEU A 19 -5.87 15.75 -23.20
C LEU A 19 -4.85 15.08 -22.27
N TYR A 20 -5.25 14.78 -21.03
CA TYR A 20 -4.43 14.02 -20.08
C TYR A 20 -4.07 12.64 -20.62
N GLY A 21 -5.06 11.96 -21.24
CA GLY A 21 -4.88 10.67 -21.90
C GLY A 21 -3.87 10.70 -23.05
N ILE A 22 -3.91 11.74 -23.88
CA ILE A 22 -2.94 11.96 -24.97
C ILE A 22 -1.53 12.09 -24.41
N GLY A 23 -1.34 12.90 -23.35
CA GLY A 23 -0.02 13.07 -22.71
C GLY A 23 0.54 11.76 -22.18
N ILE A 24 -0.28 10.95 -21.50
CA ILE A 24 0.13 9.63 -21.01
C ILE A 24 0.40 8.68 -22.16
N TRP A 25 -0.45 8.67 -23.19
CA TRP A 25 -0.27 7.83 -24.36
C TRP A 25 1.06 8.13 -25.07
N LEU A 26 1.35 9.42 -25.32
CA LEU A 26 2.60 9.85 -25.95
C LEU A 26 3.81 9.41 -25.12
N ARG A 27 3.79 9.69 -23.81
CA ARG A 27 4.86 9.24 -22.90
C ARG A 27 5.07 7.73 -22.96
N ASN A 28 4.01 6.95 -22.96
CA ASN A 28 4.10 5.49 -23.01
C ASN A 28 4.64 5.02 -24.36
N ARG A 29 4.25 5.66 -25.49
CA ARG A 29 4.81 5.36 -26.81
C ARG A 29 6.30 5.66 -26.90
N LEU A 30 6.78 6.72 -26.26
CA LEU A 30 8.21 7.02 -26.20
C LEU A 30 9.01 5.91 -25.50
N PHE A 31 8.45 5.27 -24.49
CA PHE A 31 9.03 4.07 -23.88
C PHE A 31 8.93 2.84 -24.80
N ASP A 32 7.77 2.63 -25.44
CA ASP A 32 7.54 1.49 -26.34
C ASP A 32 8.45 1.54 -27.58
N TRP A 33 8.79 2.74 -28.05
CA TRP A 33 9.72 2.98 -29.17
C TRP A 33 11.19 2.98 -28.72
N GLY A 34 11.48 2.81 -27.44
CA GLY A 34 12.85 2.81 -26.92
C GLY A 34 13.52 4.19 -26.84
N ILE A 35 12.77 5.30 -27.13
CA ILE A 35 13.29 6.68 -26.99
C ILE A 35 13.55 6.99 -25.50
N LEU A 36 12.62 6.58 -24.63
CA LEU A 36 12.82 6.61 -23.20
C LEU A 36 13.24 5.19 -22.74
N HIS A 37 14.38 5.09 -22.08
CA HIS A 37 14.94 3.82 -21.68
C HIS A 37 14.45 3.38 -20.30
N SER A 38 14.13 2.08 -20.18
CA SER A 38 13.82 1.41 -18.92
C SER A 38 15.03 0.55 -18.52
N GLU A 39 15.50 0.71 -17.28
CA GLU A 39 16.62 -0.06 -16.75
C GLU A 39 16.14 -1.38 -16.11
N GLN A 40 16.86 -2.47 -16.38
CA GLN A 40 16.72 -3.74 -15.69
C GLN A 40 17.90 -3.94 -14.73
N TYR A 41 17.72 -4.76 -13.72
CA TYR A 41 18.71 -4.96 -12.67
C TYR A 41 19.03 -6.45 -12.48
N SER A 42 20.21 -6.72 -11.97
CA SER A 42 20.71 -8.09 -11.74
C SER A 42 20.10 -8.79 -10.52
N ILE A 43 19.24 -8.14 -9.80
CA ILE A 43 18.48 -8.69 -8.68
C ILE A 43 16.98 -8.54 -8.94
N PRO A 44 16.13 -9.36 -8.32
CA PRO A 44 14.68 -9.24 -8.43
C PRO A 44 14.21 -7.88 -7.95
N VAL A 45 13.47 -7.17 -8.81
CA VAL A 45 12.79 -5.92 -8.50
C VAL A 45 11.29 -6.15 -8.67
N ILE A 46 10.55 -6.18 -7.57
CA ILE A 46 9.11 -6.40 -7.56
C ILE A 46 8.41 -5.06 -7.41
N CYS A 47 7.58 -4.68 -8.36
CA CYS A 47 6.81 -3.45 -8.32
C CYS A 47 5.39 -3.70 -7.81
N ILE A 48 5.00 -3.01 -6.76
CA ILE A 48 3.62 -3.00 -6.24
C ILE A 48 3.03 -1.62 -6.53
N GLY A 49 1.90 -1.59 -7.23
CA GLY A 49 1.26 -0.34 -7.60
C GLY A 49 -0.22 -0.48 -7.94
N ASN A 50 -0.79 0.55 -8.52
CA ASN A 50 -2.18 0.56 -8.94
C ASN A 50 -2.37 1.48 -10.17
N LEU A 51 -3.51 1.33 -10.85
CA LEU A 51 -3.89 2.20 -11.97
C LEU A 51 -4.66 3.43 -11.50
N SER A 52 -5.32 3.40 -10.35
CA SER A 52 -6.21 4.45 -9.86
C SER A 52 -5.60 5.25 -8.70
N VAL A 53 -6.05 6.48 -8.50
CA VAL A 53 -5.75 7.23 -7.27
C VAL A 53 -6.56 6.68 -6.10
N GLY A 54 -6.01 6.81 -4.89
CA GLY A 54 -6.66 6.41 -3.65
C GLY A 54 -6.06 5.16 -3.01
N GLY A 55 -6.61 4.79 -1.88
CA GLY A 55 -6.09 3.73 -1.02
C GLY A 55 -6.48 2.33 -1.50
N THR A 56 -5.80 1.77 -2.48
CA THR A 56 -6.01 0.39 -2.95
C THR A 56 -5.38 -0.67 -2.07
N GLY A 57 -4.75 -0.30 -0.94
CA GLY A 57 -4.12 -1.25 -0.03
C GLY A 57 -2.66 -1.58 -0.38
N LYS A 58 -1.93 -0.70 -1.07
CA LYS A 58 -0.51 -0.93 -1.43
C LYS A 58 0.36 -1.27 -0.23
N THR A 59 0.39 -0.40 0.76
CA THR A 59 1.21 -0.59 1.96
C THR A 59 0.97 -1.94 2.66
N PRO A 60 -0.27 -2.37 2.95
CA PRO A 60 -0.51 -3.69 3.52
C PRO A 60 -0.06 -4.87 2.65
N HIS A 61 -0.16 -4.75 1.31
CA HIS A 61 0.33 -5.80 0.41
C HIS A 61 1.86 -5.81 0.32
N THR A 62 2.51 -4.64 0.32
CA THR A 62 3.97 -4.55 0.43
C THR A 62 4.45 -5.18 1.74
N GLU A 63 3.80 -4.89 2.87
CA GLU A 63 4.09 -5.51 4.15
C GLU A 63 3.87 -7.04 4.15
N TYR A 64 2.86 -7.53 3.43
CA TYR A 64 2.63 -8.97 3.26
C TYR A 64 3.83 -9.64 2.57
N ILE A 65 4.30 -9.06 1.46
CA ILE A 65 5.45 -9.58 0.71
C ILE A 65 6.74 -9.49 1.54
N ILE A 66 6.91 -8.42 2.33
CA ILE A 66 8.04 -8.32 3.28
C ILE A 66 8.02 -9.50 4.25
N ARG A 67 6.88 -9.79 4.90
CA ARG A 67 6.77 -10.93 5.85
C ARG A 67 7.02 -12.27 5.17
N LEU A 68 6.61 -12.43 3.91
CA LEU A 68 6.81 -13.66 3.15
C LEU A 68 8.30 -13.94 2.86
N LEU A 69 9.11 -12.89 2.73
CA LEU A 69 10.46 -12.98 2.19
C LEU A 69 11.59 -12.68 3.20
N LYS A 70 11.34 -11.83 4.22
CA LYS A 70 12.38 -11.26 5.09
C LYS A 70 13.25 -12.28 5.84
N ASP A 71 12.71 -13.46 6.13
CA ASP A 71 13.45 -14.49 6.87
C ASP A 71 14.46 -15.24 5.99
N LYS A 72 14.40 -15.04 4.65
CA LYS A 72 15.26 -15.73 3.67
C LYS A 72 16.11 -14.80 2.81
N TYR A 73 15.71 -13.55 2.68
CA TYR A 73 16.35 -12.58 1.78
C TYR A 73 16.52 -11.23 2.47
N ARG A 74 17.62 -10.56 2.17
CA ARG A 74 17.81 -9.14 2.51
C ARG A 74 16.95 -8.30 1.60
N ILE A 75 15.92 -7.67 2.16
CA ILE A 75 14.93 -6.90 1.42
C ILE A 75 15.22 -5.42 1.55
N ALA A 76 15.09 -4.69 0.44
CA ALA A 76 14.94 -3.24 0.46
C ALA A 76 13.54 -2.85 -0.04
N VAL A 77 12.91 -1.90 0.61
CA VAL A 77 11.73 -1.21 0.11
C VAL A 77 12.15 0.17 -0.39
N LEU A 78 11.83 0.49 -1.63
CA LEU A 78 12.08 1.81 -2.21
C LEU A 78 10.76 2.50 -2.56
N SER A 79 10.44 3.55 -1.83
CA SER A 79 9.24 4.39 -2.01
C SER A 79 9.58 5.77 -2.55
N ARG A 80 8.58 6.54 -2.94
CA ARG A 80 8.73 7.95 -3.32
C ARG A 80 8.98 8.87 -2.11
N GLY A 81 8.47 8.47 -0.95
CA GLY A 81 8.40 9.38 0.20
C GLY A 81 7.36 10.48 -0.03
N TYR A 82 6.10 10.11 -0.22
CA TYR A 82 5.03 11.08 -0.47
C TYR A 82 4.89 12.05 0.71
N LYS A 83 4.77 13.36 0.42
CA LYS A 83 4.68 14.46 1.39
C LYS A 83 5.90 14.64 2.31
N ARG A 84 7.03 13.98 2.07
CA ARG A 84 8.27 14.28 2.79
C ARG A 84 8.77 15.70 2.49
N LYS A 85 9.49 16.30 3.43
CA LYS A 85 10.08 17.64 3.26
C LYS A 85 11.48 17.61 2.61
N THR A 86 12.07 16.43 2.51
CA THR A 86 13.40 16.20 1.96
C THR A 86 13.35 15.88 0.47
N SER A 87 14.51 15.91 -0.18
CA SER A 87 14.70 15.50 -1.58
C SER A 87 15.90 14.55 -1.72
N GLY A 88 16.00 13.90 -2.89
CA GLY A 88 17.10 12.97 -3.15
C GLY A 88 16.89 11.60 -2.52
N PHE A 89 17.96 10.80 -2.48
CA PHE A 89 18.00 9.50 -1.85
C PHE A 89 18.21 9.63 -0.35
N ILE A 90 17.41 8.92 0.42
CA ILE A 90 17.59 8.73 1.87
C ILE A 90 17.40 7.26 2.19
N LEU A 91 18.36 6.66 2.87
CA LEU A 91 18.25 5.37 3.50
C LEU A 91 17.79 5.59 4.95
N ALA A 92 16.62 5.06 5.30
CA ALA A 92 16.04 5.24 6.62
C ALA A 92 16.82 4.47 7.68
N ASP A 93 17.07 5.11 8.81
CA ASP A 93 17.64 4.56 10.03
C ASP A 93 16.64 4.57 11.20
N SER A 94 17.12 4.33 12.41
CA SER A 94 16.31 4.36 13.64
C SER A 94 15.85 5.76 14.04
N GLU A 95 16.55 6.81 13.62
CA GLU A 95 16.29 8.20 13.97
C GLU A 95 15.43 8.92 12.91
N SER A 96 15.23 8.29 11.75
CA SER A 96 14.47 8.87 10.66
C SER A 96 13.04 9.17 11.07
N SER A 97 12.53 10.33 10.66
CA SER A 97 11.17 10.81 10.96
C SER A 97 10.22 10.69 9.75
N SER A 98 8.92 10.72 10.00
CA SER A 98 7.92 10.76 8.93
C SER A 98 8.02 12.02 8.07
N LEU A 99 8.55 13.13 8.59
CA LEU A 99 8.80 14.36 7.83
C LEU A 99 9.96 14.20 6.84
N GLU A 100 10.92 13.33 7.15
CA GLU A 100 12.10 13.10 6.30
C GLU A 100 11.84 12.06 5.22
N ILE A 101 11.14 10.98 5.54
CA ILE A 101 10.97 9.85 4.62
C ILE A 101 9.53 9.64 4.16
N GLY A 102 8.53 10.31 4.78
CA GLY A 102 7.10 10.13 4.52
C GLY A 102 6.46 9.10 5.43
N ASP A 103 5.14 9.20 5.60
CA ASP A 103 4.37 8.38 6.56
C ASP A 103 4.49 6.86 6.30
N GLU A 104 4.33 6.43 5.04
CA GLU A 104 4.30 5.01 4.68
C GLU A 104 5.67 4.33 4.86
N PRO A 105 6.79 4.89 4.34
CA PRO A 105 8.13 4.35 4.60
C PRO A 105 8.49 4.36 6.08
N PHE A 106 8.09 5.40 6.81
CA PHE A 106 8.29 5.49 8.26
C PHE A 106 7.56 4.38 9.01
N GLN A 107 6.29 4.12 8.66
CA GLN A 107 5.52 3.00 9.21
C GLN A 107 6.22 1.66 8.93
N MET A 108 6.67 1.45 7.69
CA MET A 108 7.37 0.21 7.30
C MET A 108 8.67 0.02 8.08
N LYS A 109 9.50 1.08 8.26
CA LYS A 109 10.75 1.01 9.02
C LYS A 109 10.52 0.66 10.49
N ASN A 110 9.51 1.28 11.11
CA ASN A 110 9.15 0.97 12.49
C ASN A 110 8.63 -0.46 12.69
N LYS A 111 7.89 -0.99 11.70
CA LYS A 111 7.29 -2.32 11.75
C LYS A 111 8.28 -3.43 11.42
N PHE A 112 9.25 -3.13 10.58
CA PHE A 112 10.28 -4.05 10.08
C PHE A 112 11.66 -3.41 10.22
N PRO A 113 12.22 -3.33 11.44
CA PRO A 113 13.51 -2.65 11.67
C PRO A 113 14.66 -3.34 10.92
N ASP A 114 14.54 -4.63 10.63
CA ASP A 114 15.60 -5.46 10.04
C ASP A 114 15.71 -5.32 8.51
N ILE A 115 14.75 -4.64 7.85
CA ILE A 115 14.84 -4.42 6.41
C ILE A 115 15.41 -3.04 6.09
N LEU A 116 15.92 -2.90 4.85
CA LEU A 116 16.29 -1.61 4.31
C LEU A 116 15.05 -0.88 3.81
N VAL A 117 14.84 0.35 4.27
CA VAL A 117 13.78 1.22 3.75
C VAL A 117 14.46 2.45 3.19
N ALA A 118 14.22 2.74 1.92
CA ALA A 118 14.78 3.90 1.24
C ALA A 118 13.71 4.71 0.51
N VAL A 119 13.97 5.99 0.34
CA VAL A 119 13.09 6.88 -0.41
C VAL A 119 13.87 7.67 -1.45
N ASP A 120 13.35 7.68 -2.67
CA ASP A 120 13.82 8.53 -3.76
C ASP A 120 12.73 8.72 -4.81
N ALA A 121 12.49 9.95 -5.27
CA ALA A 121 11.58 10.21 -6.38
C ALA A 121 12.11 9.60 -7.69
N ASN A 122 13.44 9.58 -7.88
CA ASN A 122 14.12 8.88 -8.98
C ASN A 122 14.44 7.43 -8.56
N ARG A 123 13.57 6.47 -8.95
CA ARG A 123 13.72 5.07 -8.59
C ARG A 123 15.01 4.44 -9.13
N ARG A 124 15.50 4.88 -10.30
CA ARG A 124 16.79 4.40 -10.86
C ARG A 124 17.93 4.73 -9.91
N ARG A 125 18.06 6.01 -9.54
CA ARG A 125 19.07 6.45 -8.58
C ARG A 125 18.91 5.72 -7.23
N GLY A 126 17.67 5.57 -6.75
CA GLY A 126 17.40 4.84 -5.51
C GLY A 126 17.89 3.41 -5.54
N ILE A 127 17.62 2.67 -6.62
CA ILE A 127 18.11 1.30 -6.80
C ILE A 127 19.65 1.27 -6.91
N GLN A 128 20.25 2.17 -7.68
CA GLN A 128 21.71 2.24 -7.82
C GLN A 128 22.40 2.48 -6.47
N ASN A 129 21.88 3.39 -5.65
CA ASN A 129 22.41 3.63 -4.29
C ASN A 129 22.26 2.39 -3.39
N LEU A 130 21.14 1.69 -3.45
CA LEU A 130 20.94 0.44 -2.69
C LEU A 130 21.91 -0.66 -3.14
N LEU A 131 22.17 -0.77 -4.45
CA LEU A 131 23.12 -1.74 -5.00
C LEU A 131 24.59 -1.38 -4.74
N SER A 132 24.88 -0.10 -4.46
CA SER A 132 26.21 0.38 -4.10
C SER A 132 26.58 0.16 -2.62
N LEU A 133 25.65 -0.32 -1.81
CA LEU A 133 25.93 -0.69 -0.42
C LEU A 133 26.98 -1.82 -0.36
N PRO A 134 27.75 -1.92 0.75
CA PRO A 134 28.64 -3.04 0.99
C PRO A 134 27.92 -4.38 0.79
N GLU A 135 28.61 -5.38 0.28
CA GLU A 135 28.02 -6.69 -0.11
C GLU A 135 27.19 -7.33 1.00
N LYS A 136 27.65 -7.23 2.25
CA LYS A 136 26.93 -7.74 3.44
C LYS A 136 25.58 -7.06 3.69
N ASP A 137 25.46 -5.78 3.32
CA ASP A 137 24.28 -4.93 3.57
C ASP A 137 23.42 -4.76 2.30
N ARG A 138 23.93 -5.21 1.14
CA ARG A 138 23.26 -5.08 -0.15
C ARG A 138 21.97 -5.92 -0.19
N PRO A 139 20.84 -5.36 -0.67
CA PRO A 139 19.61 -6.12 -0.80
C PRO A 139 19.72 -7.22 -1.86
N GLU A 140 19.02 -8.32 -1.64
CA GLU A 140 18.86 -9.41 -2.59
C GLU A 140 17.55 -9.31 -3.37
N VAL A 141 16.56 -8.56 -2.81
CA VAL A 141 15.27 -8.27 -3.42
C VAL A 141 14.91 -6.82 -3.13
N ILE A 142 14.44 -6.10 -4.16
CA ILE A 142 13.92 -4.74 -3.99
C ILE A 142 12.42 -4.72 -4.25
N LEU A 143 11.66 -4.20 -3.31
CA LEU A 143 10.22 -3.92 -3.45
C LEU A 143 10.05 -2.44 -3.78
N LEU A 144 9.44 -2.13 -4.92
CA LEU A 144 9.08 -0.78 -5.31
C LEU A 144 7.63 -0.48 -4.90
N ASP A 145 7.46 0.40 -3.94
CA ASP A 145 6.14 0.83 -3.49
C ASP A 145 5.65 2.04 -4.30
N ASP A 146 4.40 1.93 -4.79
CA ASP A 146 3.71 2.91 -5.65
C ASP A 146 4.56 3.38 -6.85
N ALA A 147 5.11 2.41 -7.60
CA ALA A 147 6.02 2.71 -8.70
C ALA A 147 5.53 2.25 -10.09
N TYR A 148 4.29 1.79 -10.24
CA TYR A 148 3.78 1.26 -11.52
C TYR A 148 3.85 2.27 -12.66
N GLN A 149 3.66 3.57 -12.39
CA GLN A 149 3.79 4.65 -13.36
C GLN A 149 5.24 5.02 -13.68
N HIS A 150 6.23 4.49 -12.91
CA HIS A 150 7.65 4.87 -13.07
C HIS A 150 8.36 3.93 -14.05
N ARG A 151 8.04 4.06 -15.36
CA ARG A 151 8.52 3.19 -16.44
C ARG A 151 10.03 3.24 -16.71
N TYR A 152 10.79 4.15 -16.09
CA TYR A 152 12.24 4.18 -16.15
C TYR A 152 12.91 2.98 -15.47
N VAL A 153 12.19 2.25 -14.64
CA VAL A 153 12.60 0.95 -14.08
C VAL A 153 11.71 -0.12 -14.70
N HIS A 154 12.33 -1.17 -15.24
CA HIS A 154 11.63 -2.36 -15.69
C HIS A 154 11.67 -3.39 -14.54
N PRO A 155 10.59 -3.57 -13.79
CA PRO A 155 10.56 -4.55 -12.71
C PRO A 155 10.63 -5.97 -13.28
N SER A 156 11.19 -6.89 -12.51
CA SER A 156 11.18 -8.32 -12.85
C SER A 156 9.80 -8.94 -12.64
N LEU A 157 9.01 -8.37 -11.73
CA LEU A 157 7.63 -8.76 -11.46
C LEU A 157 6.81 -7.52 -11.13
N SER A 158 5.68 -7.35 -11.77
CA SER A 158 4.76 -6.25 -11.54
C SER A 158 3.42 -6.72 -10.99
N ILE A 159 3.01 -6.16 -9.86
CA ILE A 159 1.76 -6.45 -9.15
C ILE A 159 0.91 -5.19 -9.15
N VAL A 160 -0.28 -5.27 -9.75
CA VAL A 160 -1.24 -4.17 -9.78
C VAL A 160 -2.44 -4.48 -8.90
N LEU A 161 -2.74 -3.56 -8.00
CA LEU A 161 -3.86 -3.65 -7.09
C LEU A 161 -5.10 -2.94 -7.65
N SER A 162 -6.26 -3.58 -7.55
CA SER A 162 -7.58 -3.03 -7.92
C SER A 162 -8.53 -3.17 -6.74
N ASP A 163 -9.10 -2.07 -6.28
CA ASP A 163 -10.08 -2.08 -5.19
C ASP A 163 -11.39 -2.74 -5.67
N TYR A 164 -11.90 -3.74 -4.94
CA TYR A 164 -13.14 -4.47 -5.26
C TYR A 164 -14.34 -3.54 -5.40
N HIS A 165 -14.45 -2.52 -4.54
CA HIS A 165 -15.55 -1.57 -4.58
C HIS A 165 -15.39 -0.52 -5.70
N ARG A 166 -14.21 -0.48 -6.35
CA ARG A 166 -13.90 0.42 -7.46
C ARG A 166 -12.93 -0.25 -8.43
N LEU A 167 -13.40 -1.27 -9.13
CA LEU A 167 -12.63 -2.00 -10.11
C LEU A 167 -12.19 -1.09 -11.27
N PHE A 168 -10.93 -1.17 -11.69
CA PHE A 168 -10.35 -0.25 -12.66
C PHE A 168 -11.08 -0.26 -14.01
N TYR A 169 -11.69 -1.39 -14.40
CA TYR A 169 -12.42 -1.48 -15.66
C TYR A 169 -13.76 -0.71 -15.67
N ASN A 170 -14.26 -0.31 -14.50
CA ASN A 170 -15.47 0.52 -14.35
C ASN A 170 -15.13 2.01 -14.16
N ASP A 171 -13.84 2.40 -14.16
CA ASP A 171 -13.40 3.76 -13.88
C ASP A 171 -12.88 4.45 -15.15
N LYS A 172 -12.70 5.75 -15.11
CA LYS A 172 -12.23 6.60 -16.21
C LYS A 172 -10.95 7.32 -15.81
N LEU A 173 -10.23 7.82 -16.82
CA LEU A 173 -9.05 8.65 -16.61
C LEU A 173 -9.38 9.93 -15.85
N MET A 174 -8.41 10.37 -15.04
CA MET A 174 -8.46 11.68 -14.40
C MET A 174 -8.53 12.81 -15.44
N PRO A 175 -9.23 13.91 -15.14
CA PRO A 175 -10.01 14.20 -13.95
C PRO A 175 -11.48 13.75 -14.00
N THR A 176 -11.94 13.08 -15.05
CA THR A 176 -13.31 12.55 -15.14
C THR A 176 -13.55 11.43 -14.12
N GLY A 177 -12.62 10.53 -13.99
CA GLY A 177 -12.58 9.43 -13.01
C GLY A 177 -11.30 9.48 -12.18
N HIS A 178 -10.83 8.31 -11.77
CA HIS A 178 -9.70 8.19 -10.85
C HIS A 178 -8.49 7.46 -11.44
N LEU A 179 -8.55 7.02 -12.71
CA LEU A 179 -7.43 6.33 -13.32
C LEU A 179 -6.27 7.29 -13.61
N ARG A 180 -5.07 6.94 -13.14
CA ARG A 180 -3.81 7.61 -13.45
C ARG A 180 -3.29 7.27 -14.85
N GLU A 181 -3.67 6.09 -15.34
CA GLU A 181 -3.26 5.57 -16.65
C GLU A 181 -4.43 4.85 -17.33
N PRO A 182 -4.44 4.74 -18.69
CA PRO A 182 -5.44 3.97 -19.41
C PRO A 182 -5.48 2.51 -18.96
N ILE A 183 -6.66 1.88 -19.00
CA ILE A 183 -6.87 0.49 -18.64
C ILE A 183 -5.94 -0.45 -19.43
N SER A 184 -5.68 -0.13 -20.70
CA SER A 184 -4.77 -0.91 -21.56
C SER A 184 -3.36 -1.09 -20.97
N ASN A 185 -2.95 -0.23 -20.05
CA ASN A 185 -1.65 -0.35 -19.38
C ASN A 185 -1.55 -1.53 -18.41
N ILE A 186 -2.69 -2.17 -18.07
CA ILE A 186 -2.70 -3.43 -17.33
C ILE A 186 -1.93 -4.54 -18.07
N ASN A 187 -1.81 -4.44 -19.39
CA ASN A 187 -1.06 -5.39 -20.21
C ASN A 187 0.43 -5.55 -19.86
N ARG A 188 1.00 -4.61 -19.08
CA ARG A 188 2.37 -4.66 -18.57
C ARG A 188 2.50 -5.37 -17.23
N THR A 189 1.38 -5.81 -16.66
CA THR A 189 1.32 -6.40 -15.32
C THR A 189 1.41 -7.91 -15.42
N ASP A 190 2.12 -8.51 -14.48
CA ASP A 190 2.21 -9.97 -14.35
C ASP A 190 1.11 -10.50 -13.42
N ILE A 191 0.84 -9.79 -12.34
CA ILE A 191 -0.14 -10.18 -11.33
C ILE A 191 -1.13 -9.03 -11.08
N VAL A 192 -2.42 -9.32 -11.16
CA VAL A 192 -3.49 -8.43 -10.71
C VAL A 192 -4.04 -8.96 -9.39
N VAL A 193 -4.18 -8.08 -8.41
CA VAL A 193 -4.79 -8.44 -7.13
C VAL A 193 -6.03 -7.56 -6.91
N VAL A 194 -7.19 -8.18 -6.82
CA VAL A 194 -8.41 -7.50 -6.39
C VAL A 194 -8.39 -7.46 -4.87
N THR A 195 -8.40 -6.25 -4.34
CA THR A 195 -8.21 -5.99 -2.91
C THR A 195 -9.50 -5.58 -2.23
N LYS A 196 -9.57 -5.74 -0.91
CA LYS A 196 -10.74 -5.38 -0.09
C LYS A 196 -12.03 -6.10 -0.51
N CYS A 197 -11.88 -7.33 -0.96
CA CYS A 197 -13.04 -8.18 -1.22
C CYS A 197 -13.82 -8.42 0.07
N ASP A 198 -15.15 -8.49 -0.07
CA ASP A 198 -16.04 -8.87 1.04
C ASP A 198 -15.78 -10.32 1.45
N GLU A 199 -15.82 -10.63 2.74
CA GLU A 199 -15.54 -11.99 3.24
C GLU A 199 -16.54 -13.04 2.75
N ASP A 200 -17.75 -12.62 2.38
CA ASP A 200 -18.86 -13.45 1.93
C ASP A 200 -19.00 -13.55 0.40
N MET A 201 -17.92 -13.21 -0.35
CA MET A 201 -17.89 -13.35 -1.81
C MET A 201 -18.24 -14.79 -2.24
N LYS A 202 -19.15 -14.88 -3.21
CA LYS A 202 -19.59 -16.16 -3.79
C LYS A 202 -18.70 -16.53 -4.99
N PRO A 203 -18.61 -17.81 -5.36
CA PRO A 203 -17.87 -18.27 -6.54
C PRO A 203 -18.23 -17.52 -7.83
N ILE A 204 -19.50 -17.13 -7.97
CA ILE A 204 -19.99 -16.39 -9.14
C ILE A 204 -19.39 -14.98 -9.21
N ASP A 205 -19.13 -14.31 -8.06
CA ASP A 205 -18.56 -12.96 -8.03
C ASP A 205 -17.13 -12.97 -8.54
N PHE A 206 -16.33 -13.97 -8.16
CA PHE A 206 -14.95 -14.15 -8.67
C PHE A 206 -14.96 -14.31 -10.19
N ARG A 207 -15.85 -15.17 -10.71
CA ARG A 207 -15.94 -15.42 -12.13
C ARG A 207 -16.34 -14.19 -12.94
N ILE A 208 -17.34 -13.43 -12.46
CA ILE A 208 -17.78 -12.18 -13.10
C ILE A 208 -16.63 -11.18 -13.17
N ILE A 209 -15.83 -11.06 -12.10
CA ILE A 209 -14.68 -10.14 -12.08
C ILE A 209 -13.62 -10.61 -13.07
N GLU A 210 -13.27 -11.90 -13.06
CA GLU A 210 -12.28 -12.49 -13.95
C GLU A 210 -12.64 -12.26 -15.43
N GLU A 211 -13.88 -12.53 -15.83
CA GLU A 211 -14.37 -12.32 -17.18
C GLU A 211 -14.31 -10.84 -17.61
N ASN A 212 -14.63 -9.90 -16.70
CA ASN A 212 -14.61 -8.46 -17.00
C ASN A 212 -13.19 -7.86 -17.00
N MET A 213 -12.24 -8.45 -16.29
CA MET A 213 -10.86 -7.98 -16.25
C MET A 213 -10.14 -8.19 -17.58
N LYS A 214 -10.55 -9.15 -18.40
CA LYS A 214 -9.99 -9.47 -19.72
C LYS A 214 -8.47 -9.55 -19.71
N LEU A 215 -7.93 -10.26 -18.72
CA LEU A 215 -6.49 -10.44 -18.56
C LEU A 215 -5.92 -11.33 -19.68
N ARG A 216 -4.64 -11.16 -19.98
CA ARG A 216 -3.91 -12.00 -20.93
C ARG A 216 -3.56 -13.34 -20.27
N ALA A 217 -3.31 -14.37 -21.08
CA ALA A 217 -3.05 -15.74 -20.61
C ALA A 217 -1.84 -15.88 -19.65
N HIS A 218 -0.88 -14.96 -19.70
CA HIS A 218 0.29 -14.97 -18.80
C HIS A 218 0.05 -14.23 -17.49
N GLN A 219 -1.03 -13.47 -17.39
CA GLN A 219 -1.36 -12.67 -16.21
C GLN A 219 -2.11 -13.51 -15.18
N LEU A 220 -1.74 -13.39 -13.93
CA LEU A 220 -2.39 -14.07 -12.82
C LEU A 220 -3.33 -13.13 -12.08
N LEU A 221 -4.46 -13.66 -11.63
CA LEU A 221 -5.46 -12.94 -10.84
C LEU A 221 -5.57 -13.54 -9.45
N PHE A 222 -5.47 -12.67 -8.44
CA PHE A 222 -5.68 -13.03 -7.04
C PHE A 222 -6.69 -12.09 -6.39
N PHE A 223 -7.26 -12.56 -5.29
CA PHE A 223 -8.25 -11.83 -4.51
C PHE A 223 -7.79 -11.77 -3.05
N THR A 224 -8.01 -10.62 -2.41
CA THR A 224 -7.68 -10.41 -1.01
C THR A 224 -8.78 -9.69 -0.26
N SER A 225 -8.98 -10.08 0.98
CA SER A 225 -9.76 -9.33 1.96
C SER A 225 -8.83 -8.62 2.96
N ILE A 226 -9.35 -7.59 3.60
CA ILE A 226 -8.73 -6.94 4.74
C ILE A 226 -9.37 -7.52 5.99
N VAL A 227 -8.56 -8.12 6.84
CA VAL A 227 -8.96 -8.55 8.18
C VAL A 227 -8.22 -7.71 9.21
N TYR A 228 -8.90 -7.45 10.32
CA TYR A 228 -8.26 -6.80 11.45
C TYR A 228 -7.62 -7.86 12.35
N GLY A 229 -6.39 -7.59 12.77
CA GLY A 229 -5.68 -8.45 13.71
C GLY A 229 -6.07 -8.17 15.15
N GLU A 230 -5.31 -8.74 16.07
CA GLU A 230 -5.51 -8.50 17.50
C GLU A 230 -5.20 -7.05 17.88
N VAL A 231 -5.97 -6.52 18.83
CA VAL A 231 -5.74 -5.19 19.42
C VAL A 231 -4.34 -5.14 20.02
N LYS A 232 -3.56 -4.13 19.67
CA LYS A 232 -2.19 -3.94 20.13
C LYS A 232 -2.02 -2.58 20.80
N PRO A 233 -1.22 -2.48 21.86
CA PRO A 233 -0.92 -1.19 22.47
C PRO A 233 -0.01 -0.34 21.59
N VAL A 234 -0.24 0.98 21.57
CA VAL A 234 0.66 1.93 20.91
C VAL A 234 1.93 2.13 21.73
N PHE A 235 1.82 2.10 23.06
CA PHE A 235 2.91 2.21 24.03
C PHE A 235 2.99 0.92 24.88
N PRO A 236 3.72 -0.11 24.43
CA PRO A 236 3.72 -1.42 25.11
C PRO A 236 4.23 -1.39 26.56
N SER A 237 5.20 -0.52 26.88
CA SER A 237 5.77 -0.38 28.23
C SER A 237 4.81 0.23 29.26
N GLU A 238 3.79 0.96 28.80
CA GLU A 238 2.85 1.70 29.64
C GLU A 238 1.44 1.12 29.57
N ALA A 239 1.21 0.21 28.63
CA ALA A 239 -0.10 -0.31 28.35
C ALA A 239 -0.65 -1.19 29.47
N ARG A 240 -1.91 -0.97 29.80
CA ARG A 240 -2.71 -1.97 30.50
C ARG A 240 -2.85 -3.18 29.58
N PHE A 241 -2.49 -4.39 30.03
CA PHE A 241 -2.57 -5.58 29.21
C PHE A 241 -4.03 -5.85 28.82
N LEU A 242 -4.35 -5.59 27.53
CA LEU A 242 -5.66 -5.88 26.93
C LEU A 242 -5.45 -6.86 25.78
N ASN A 243 -6.06 -8.02 25.91
CA ASN A 243 -6.35 -8.88 24.76
C ASN A 243 -7.76 -8.49 24.26
N HIS A 244 -8.02 -8.55 22.95
CA HIS A 244 -9.35 -8.30 22.37
C HIS A 244 -10.47 -9.10 23.05
N LYS A 245 -10.14 -10.29 23.61
CA LYS A 245 -11.07 -11.13 24.39
C LYS A 245 -11.47 -10.53 25.75
N ASN A 246 -10.74 -9.53 26.21
CA ASN A 246 -10.96 -8.88 27.50
C ASN A 246 -11.74 -7.56 27.35
N ILE A 247 -12.08 -7.16 26.13
CA ILE A 247 -12.94 -5.99 25.89
C ILE A 247 -14.38 -6.43 26.08
N GLY A 248 -15.04 -5.88 27.08
CA GLY A 248 -16.43 -6.17 27.40
C GLY A 248 -17.39 -5.42 26.46
N LYS A 249 -18.58 -6.01 26.24
CA LYS A 249 -19.62 -5.37 25.40
C LYS A 249 -20.09 -4.02 25.92
N GLU A 250 -19.88 -3.74 27.19
CA GLU A 250 -20.25 -2.50 27.86
C GLU A 250 -19.06 -1.55 28.09
N ASP A 251 -17.88 -1.89 27.58
CA ASP A 251 -16.70 -1.03 27.69
C ASP A 251 -16.81 0.16 26.73
N ASP A 252 -16.37 1.33 27.17
CA ASP A 252 -16.39 2.54 26.35
C ASP A 252 -15.17 2.56 25.39
N ILE A 253 -15.41 2.64 24.09
CA ILE A 253 -14.36 2.77 23.07
C ILE A 253 -14.42 4.16 22.45
N LEU A 254 -13.41 5.00 22.72
CA LEU A 254 -13.16 6.20 21.94
C LEU A 254 -12.40 5.80 20.67
N LEU A 255 -13.07 5.80 19.52
CA LEU A 255 -12.47 5.45 18.26
C LEU A 255 -12.00 6.72 17.53
N ILE A 256 -10.70 6.82 17.27
CA ILE A 256 -10.10 7.97 16.56
C ILE A 256 -9.56 7.49 15.22
N SER A 257 -9.94 8.16 14.15
CA SER A 257 -9.54 7.76 12.80
C SER A 257 -9.28 8.97 11.90
N GLY A 258 -8.08 9.02 11.30
CA GLY A 258 -7.66 9.99 10.28
C GLY A 258 -7.37 9.30 8.94
N ILE A 259 -8.27 8.44 8.46
CA ILE A 259 -8.18 7.73 7.17
C ILE A 259 -9.36 8.07 6.25
N ALA A 260 -9.17 7.89 4.94
CA ALA A 260 -10.15 8.25 3.92
C ALA A 260 -11.50 7.50 4.04
N VAL A 261 -11.49 6.24 4.50
CA VAL A 261 -12.70 5.40 4.62
C VAL A 261 -12.72 4.75 6.00
N PRO A 262 -13.31 5.40 7.03
CA PRO A 262 -13.31 4.89 8.41
C PRO A 262 -14.38 3.82 8.67
N THR A 263 -15.39 3.69 7.83
CA THR A 263 -16.55 2.82 8.07
C THR A 263 -16.19 1.35 8.38
N PRO A 264 -15.27 0.68 7.67
CA PRO A 264 -14.88 -0.69 8.02
C PRO A 264 -14.24 -0.81 9.41
N PHE A 265 -13.44 0.19 9.80
CA PHE A 265 -12.80 0.24 11.11
C PHE A 265 -13.81 0.45 12.24
N ILE A 266 -14.82 1.31 12.02
CA ILE A 266 -15.91 1.53 12.98
C ILE A 266 -16.69 0.23 13.18
N ARG A 267 -17.10 -0.43 12.08
CA ARG A 267 -17.82 -1.72 12.15
C ARG A 267 -17.02 -2.81 12.87
N GLU A 268 -15.72 -2.82 12.71
CA GLU A 268 -14.87 -3.77 13.43
C GLU A 268 -14.87 -3.49 14.93
N ALA A 269 -14.74 -2.21 15.33
CA ALA A 269 -14.79 -1.83 16.74
C ALA A 269 -16.16 -2.15 17.39
N GLU A 270 -17.26 -2.03 16.67
CA GLU A 270 -18.61 -2.38 17.11
C GLU A 270 -18.76 -3.89 17.40
N LYS A 271 -17.90 -4.75 16.83
CA LYS A 271 -17.86 -6.16 17.20
C LYS A 271 -17.34 -6.39 18.62
N TYR A 272 -16.52 -5.49 19.15
CA TYR A 272 -15.94 -5.59 20.49
C TYR A 272 -16.87 -4.99 21.57
N SER A 273 -17.45 -3.82 21.32
CA SER A 273 -18.31 -3.12 22.26
C SER A 273 -19.54 -2.50 21.61
N ASN A 274 -20.62 -2.37 22.40
CA ASN A 274 -21.83 -1.64 22.02
C ASN A 274 -21.67 -0.11 22.23
N LYS A 275 -20.62 0.34 22.93
CA LYS A 275 -20.38 1.73 23.29
C LYS A 275 -19.16 2.29 22.56
N VAL A 276 -19.23 2.33 21.23
CA VAL A 276 -18.20 2.91 20.39
C VAL A 276 -18.56 4.34 20.05
N LEU A 277 -17.67 5.30 20.40
CA LEU A 277 -17.79 6.70 20.04
C LEU A 277 -16.76 7.06 18.97
N PRO A 278 -17.14 7.13 17.68
CA PRO A 278 -16.23 7.48 16.60
C PRO A 278 -15.99 8.97 16.50
N VAL A 279 -14.73 9.38 16.46
CA VAL A 279 -14.26 10.72 16.11
C VAL A 279 -13.40 10.62 14.86
N VAL A 280 -13.94 11.12 13.74
CA VAL A 280 -13.31 10.98 12.42
C VAL A 280 -12.69 12.31 12.00
N PHE A 281 -11.42 12.25 11.61
CA PHE A 281 -10.64 13.35 11.05
C PHE A 281 -10.41 13.14 9.54
N PRO A 282 -10.07 14.19 8.79
CA PRO A 282 -9.66 14.07 7.39
C PRO A 282 -8.46 13.12 7.22
N ASP A 283 -8.34 12.51 6.02
CA ASP A 283 -7.18 11.65 5.73
C ASP A 283 -5.87 12.43 5.81
N HIS A 284 -4.86 11.81 6.41
CA HIS A 284 -3.57 12.43 6.73
C HIS A 284 -3.63 13.60 7.72
N HIS A 285 -4.61 13.63 8.61
CA HIS A 285 -4.73 14.66 9.63
C HIS A 285 -3.51 14.68 10.57
N THR A 286 -2.99 15.88 10.83
CA THR A 286 -1.94 16.08 11.83
C THR A 286 -2.62 16.57 13.13
N PHE A 287 -2.57 15.74 14.17
CA PHE A 287 -3.22 16.05 15.44
C PHE A 287 -2.60 17.27 16.11
N SER A 288 -3.44 18.23 16.41
CA SER A 288 -3.07 19.49 17.10
C SER A 288 -3.35 19.43 18.59
N LYS A 289 -2.79 20.38 19.36
CA LYS A 289 -3.12 20.54 20.79
C LYS A 289 -4.61 20.73 21.04
N SER A 290 -5.32 21.41 20.13
CA SER A 290 -6.77 21.62 20.25
C SER A 290 -7.57 20.34 20.05
N ASP A 291 -7.09 19.44 19.17
CA ASP A 291 -7.72 18.14 18.95
C ASP A 291 -7.59 17.27 20.20
N PHE A 292 -6.40 17.19 20.78
CA PHE A 292 -6.19 16.45 22.04
C PHE A 292 -7.05 16.98 23.17
N LYS A 293 -7.18 18.30 23.33
CA LYS A 293 -8.07 18.89 24.36
C LYS A 293 -9.52 18.46 24.17
N LYS A 294 -10.04 18.49 22.94
CA LYS A 294 -11.41 18.07 22.65
C LYS A 294 -11.63 16.58 22.91
N LEU A 295 -10.69 15.75 22.48
CA LEU A 295 -10.74 14.30 22.66
C LEU A 295 -10.61 13.93 24.14
N ASP A 296 -9.80 14.66 24.91
CA ASP A 296 -9.61 14.45 26.34
C ASP A 296 -10.90 14.67 27.12
N VAL A 297 -11.64 15.77 26.80
CA VAL A 297 -12.96 16.01 27.38
C VAL A 297 -13.95 14.88 27.11
N ILE A 298 -13.87 14.27 25.92
CA ILE A 298 -14.71 13.12 25.57
C ILE A 298 -14.30 11.90 26.38
N PHE A 299 -13.00 11.62 26.44
CA PHE A 299 -12.45 10.45 27.12
C PHE A 299 -12.68 10.49 28.65
N GLU A 300 -12.57 11.66 29.27
CA GLU A 300 -12.85 11.84 30.69
C GLU A 300 -14.32 11.58 31.07
N LYS A 301 -15.24 11.83 30.15
CA LYS A 301 -16.68 11.54 30.35
C LYS A 301 -17.01 10.05 30.27
N MET A 302 -16.10 9.22 29.79
CA MET A 302 -16.27 7.77 29.74
C MET A 302 -16.06 7.17 31.13
N THR A 303 -17.03 6.42 31.59
CA THR A 303 -17.08 5.92 32.96
C THR A 303 -16.80 4.43 33.10
N SER A 304 -16.78 3.68 31.99
CA SER A 304 -16.49 2.25 32.04
C SER A 304 -15.08 1.97 32.60
N PRO A 305 -14.93 1.00 33.51
CA PRO A 305 -13.61 0.55 33.98
C PRO A 305 -12.72 0.02 32.86
N GLY A 306 -13.31 -0.52 31.80
CA GLY A 306 -12.62 -1.06 30.63
C GLY A 306 -12.45 -0.04 29.49
N LYS A 307 -12.63 1.27 29.75
CA LYS A 307 -12.50 2.28 28.67
C LYS A 307 -11.15 2.24 27.99
N LEU A 308 -11.16 2.44 26.66
CA LEU A 308 -9.97 2.47 25.82
C LEU A 308 -10.10 3.46 24.66
N ILE A 309 -8.95 3.85 24.11
CA ILE A 309 -8.84 4.66 22.91
C ILE A 309 -8.33 3.72 21.80
N LEU A 310 -9.12 3.57 20.74
CA LEU A 310 -8.80 2.72 19.60
C LEU A 310 -8.52 3.55 18.38
N VAL A 311 -7.35 3.36 17.76
CA VAL A 311 -6.92 4.09 16.58
C VAL A 311 -6.58 3.13 15.43
N THR A 312 -6.47 3.67 14.22
CA THR A 312 -5.94 2.89 13.09
C THR A 312 -4.43 2.68 13.25
N GLU A 313 -3.87 1.66 12.58
CA GLU A 313 -2.41 1.42 12.59
C GLU A 313 -1.63 2.62 12.04
N LYS A 314 -2.18 3.31 11.02
CA LYS A 314 -1.61 4.53 10.44
C LYS A 314 -1.57 5.69 11.43
N ASP A 315 -2.65 5.88 12.17
CA ASP A 315 -2.73 6.93 13.19
C ASP A 315 -1.87 6.59 14.41
N ALA A 316 -1.80 5.31 14.79
CA ALA A 316 -0.91 4.83 15.87
C ALA A 316 0.56 5.18 15.60
N ALA A 317 1.04 4.98 14.38
CA ALA A 317 2.41 5.33 13.99
C ALA A 317 2.70 6.83 14.15
N ARG A 318 1.71 7.69 13.88
CA ARG A 318 1.81 9.15 14.06
C ARG A 318 1.76 9.56 15.53
N LEU A 319 0.86 8.95 16.29
CA LEU A 319 0.66 9.26 17.71
C LEU A 319 1.84 8.80 18.56
N LYS A 320 2.46 7.67 18.23
CA LYS A 320 3.60 7.12 18.97
C LYS A 320 4.76 8.12 19.12
N ASN A 321 4.99 8.95 18.10
CA ASN A 321 6.08 9.94 18.09
C ASN A 321 5.60 11.38 18.34
N SER A 322 4.33 11.56 18.68
CA SER A 322 3.79 12.89 18.97
C SER A 322 4.02 13.27 20.43
N PRO A 323 4.75 14.37 20.70
CA PRO A 323 4.90 14.87 22.06
C PRO A 323 3.61 15.45 22.65
N LEU A 324 2.54 15.50 21.85
CA LEU A 324 1.25 16.05 22.24
C LEU A 324 0.33 15.01 22.86
N VAL A 325 0.65 13.72 22.78
CA VAL A 325 -0.15 12.65 23.39
C VAL A 325 -0.08 12.78 24.91
N PRO A 326 -1.24 12.94 25.59
CA PRO A 326 -1.27 13.03 27.05
C PRO A 326 -0.69 11.74 27.69
N GLU A 327 0.13 11.88 28.73
CA GLU A 327 0.68 10.75 29.47
C GLU A 327 -0.42 9.81 30.01
N SER A 328 -1.55 10.41 30.45
CA SER A 328 -2.73 9.68 30.94
C SER A 328 -3.34 8.73 29.90
N TRP A 329 -3.14 9.00 28.58
CA TRP A 329 -3.70 8.21 27.50
C TRP A 329 -2.87 6.99 27.16
N LYS A 330 -1.56 7.00 27.38
CA LYS A 330 -0.63 5.99 26.90
C LYS A 330 -1.04 4.57 27.32
N LYS A 331 -1.56 4.43 28.54
CA LYS A 331 -2.05 3.12 29.06
C LYS A 331 -3.37 2.65 28.45
N TYR A 332 -4.12 3.56 27.77
CA TYR A 332 -5.42 3.27 27.16
C TYR A 332 -5.37 3.28 25.63
N LEU A 333 -4.24 3.66 25.02
CA LEU A 333 -4.13 3.86 23.56
C LEU A 333 -3.72 2.57 22.87
N TYR A 334 -4.63 2.07 22.04
CA TYR A 334 -4.50 0.81 21.30
C TYR A 334 -4.80 1.01 19.81
N TYR A 335 -4.35 0.09 18.99
CA TYR A 335 -4.65 0.08 17.56
C TYR A 335 -5.01 -1.32 17.07
N LEU A 336 -5.76 -1.36 15.97
CA LEU A 336 -6.05 -2.57 15.22
C LEU A 336 -5.14 -2.64 13.99
N PRO A 337 -4.22 -3.61 13.94
CA PRO A 337 -3.41 -3.82 12.74
C PRO A 337 -4.26 -4.38 11.60
N ILE A 338 -3.93 -3.98 10.39
CA ILE A 338 -4.52 -4.54 9.17
C ILE A 338 -3.69 -5.73 8.71
N VAL A 339 -4.37 -6.83 8.40
CA VAL A 339 -3.78 -8.05 7.85
C VAL A 339 -4.43 -8.35 6.50
N ILE A 340 -3.62 -8.63 5.50
CA ILE A 340 -4.11 -9.09 4.19
C ILE A 340 -4.30 -10.60 4.24
N ARG A 341 -5.47 -11.05 3.84
CA ARG A 341 -5.81 -12.46 3.68
C ARG A 341 -6.08 -12.74 2.20
N PHE A 342 -5.28 -13.59 1.60
CA PHE A 342 -5.51 -14.07 0.24
C PHE A 342 -6.54 -15.22 0.25
N TYR A 343 -7.43 -15.24 -0.74
CA TYR A 343 -8.34 -16.38 -0.94
C TYR A 343 -7.59 -17.63 -1.42
N ASN A 344 -6.50 -17.44 -2.16
CA ASN A 344 -5.58 -18.51 -2.55
C ASN A 344 -4.14 -18.14 -2.15
N GLU A 345 -3.88 -18.16 -0.86
CA GLU A 345 -2.62 -17.72 -0.27
C GLU A 345 -1.44 -18.57 -0.72
N GLN A 346 -1.60 -19.90 -0.73
CA GLN A 346 -0.53 -20.81 -1.10
C GLN A 346 -0.05 -20.54 -2.53
N SER A 347 -0.95 -20.43 -3.50
CA SER A 347 -0.62 -20.16 -4.90
C SER A 347 0.08 -18.82 -5.09
N PHE A 348 -0.37 -17.77 -4.39
CA PHE A 348 0.31 -16.47 -4.43
C PHE A 348 1.74 -16.56 -3.87
N ASN A 349 1.88 -17.18 -2.71
CA ASN A 349 3.18 -17.33 -2.04
C ASN A 349 4.17 -18.14 -2.88
N GLU A 350 3.71 -19.23 -3.50
CA GLU A 350 4.51 -20.06 -4.41
C GLU A 350 4.92 -19.27 -5.65
N THR A 351 4.02 -18.47 -6.22
CA THR A 351 4.30 -17.62 -7.38
C THR A 351 5.42 -16.62 -7.08
N ILE A 352 5.34 -15.91 -5.96
CA ILE A 352 6.36 -14.92 -5.56
C ILE A 352 7.71 -15.64 -5.30
N LYS A 353 7.70 -16.73 -4.52
CA LYS A 353 8.91 -17.49 -4.20
C LYS A 353 9.56 -18.08 -5.45
N LYS A 354 8.78 -18.70 -6.34
CA LYS A 354 9.25 -19.25 -7.60
C LYS A 354 9.91 -18.18 -8.46
N HIS A 355 9.28 -17.00 -8.59
CA HIS A 355 9.84 -15.88 -9.34
C HIS A 355 11.25 -15.50 -8.84
N ILE A 356 11.44 -15.38 -7.53
CA ILE A 356 12.74 -15.02 -6.95
C ILE A 356 13.78 -16.13 -7.16
N ILE A 357 13.40 -17.39 -6.97
CA ILE A 357 14.31 -18.54 -7.12
C ILE A 357 14.76 -18.71 -8.59
N THR A 358 13.84 -18.52 -9.53
CA THR A 358 14.12 -18.68 -10.97
C THR A 358 14.69 -17.44 -11.62
N PHE A 359 14.80 -16.33 -10.88
CA PHE A 359 15.37 -15.10 -11.43
C PHE A 359 16.84 -15.30 -11.82
N PRO A 360 17.23 -14.99 -13.07
CA PRO A 360 18.59 -15.22 -13.53
C PRO A 360 19.57 -14.28 -12.81
N LYS A 361 20.42 -14.84 -11.95
CA LYS A 361 21.44 -14.10 -11.17
C LYS A 361 22.55 -13.47 -12.04
N ASN A 362 22.63 -13.80 -13.32
CA ASN A 362 23.65 -13.35 -14.28
C ASN A 362 23.03 -12.58 -15.45
N LEU A 363 22.22 -11.58 -15.16
CA LEU A 363 22.00 -10.51 -16.16
C LEU A 363 23.22 -9.60 -16.13
N SER A 364 24.32 -10.00 -16.80
CA SER A 364 25.27 -9.02 -17.33
C SER A 364 24.45 -7.98 -18.09
N LEU A 365 24.76 -6.69 -17.92
CA LEU A 365 24.12 -5.57 -18.60
C LEU A 365 23.92 -5.88 -20.08
N ILE A 366 22.83 -6.54 -20.42
CA ILE A 366 22.42 -6.69 -21.81
C ILE A 366 21.78 -5.37 -22.15
N HIS A 367 22.58 -4.48 -22.73
CA HIS A 367 22.05 -3.44 -23.58
C HIS A 367 21.20 -4.13 -24.64
N ILE A 368 19.87 -4.09 -24.50
CA ILE A 368 18.98 -4.43 -25.59
C ILE A 368 19.08 -3.25 -26.58
N SER A 369 20.09 -3.30 -27.43
CA SER A 369 20.17 -2.57 -28.67
C SER A 369 19.62 -3.50 -29.75
N GLU A 370 18.55 -3.03 -30.40
CA GLU A 370 17.93 -3.46 -31.64
C GLU A 370 16.92 -4.62 -31.62
N PRO A 371 15.68 -4.32 -32.09
CA PRO A 371 14.82 -5.36 -32.66
C PRO A 371 15.42 -5.79 -34.01
N THR A 372 15.86 -7.03 -34.10
CA THR A 372 16.28 -7.64 -35.36
C THR A 372 15.17 -7.49 -36.40
N ARG A 373 15.37 -6.60 -37.36
CA ARG A 373 14.56 -6.55 -38.57
C ARG A 373 14.76 -7.90 -39.30
N LEU A 374 13.77 -8.77 -39.22
CA LEU A 374 13.61 -9.84 -40.20
C LEU A 374 13.38 -9.17 -41.54
N ARG A 375 14.43 -9.09 -42.36
CA ARG A 375 14.32 -8.88 -43.79
C ARG A 375 13.68 -10.14 -44.37
N CYS A 376 12.41 -10.08 -44.71
CA CYS A 376 11.84 -10.97 -45.71
C CYS A 376 12.49 -10.60 -47.02
N ILE A 377 13.31 -11.48 -47.56
CA ILE A 377 13.79 -11.47 -48.93
C ILE A 377 12.83 -12.32 -49.73
N SER A 378 12.27 -11.70 -50.77
CA SER A 378 11.55 -12.18 -51.95
C SER A 378 10.52 -13.29 -51.77
#